data_80514e3f792053fd5b38524492cb711c
#
_entry.id   80514e3f792053fd5b38524492cb711c
#
_cell.length_a   1.000
_cell.length_b   1.000
_cell.length_c   1.000
_cell.angle_alpha   90.00
_cell.angle_beta   90.00
_cell.angle_gamma   90.00
#
_symmetry.space_group_name_H-M   'P 1'
#
loop_
_entity.id
_entity.type
_entity.pdbx_description
1 polymer ?
#
loop_
_entity_poly.entity_id
_entity_poly.type
_entity_poly.pdbx_seq_one_letter_code
_entity_poly.pdbx_strand_id
1 'polypeptide(L)'
;MSEMAKTFEKHKKNILLEINTLAPAKVLSYNPNTHRADLQPLFLMADESGVVYKQSPINDAPVLRHCQDDIRVGCLVFYMCAQRSLADLNGTNFIDPDSEKFFSDNDAVVVGVFDG
;
A
#
# COMPACT_ATOMS: atom_id res chain seq x y z
N MET A 1 -35.98 2.28 3.52
CA MET A 1 -34.81 2.05 4.40
C MET A 1 -34.72 3.14 5.45
N SER A 2 -34.47 2.78 6.69
CA SER A 2 -34.38 3.76 7.77
C SER A 2 -33.13 4.62 7.67
N GLU A 3 -33.17 5.78 8.29
CA GLU A 3 -32.01 6.70 8.37
C GLU A 3 -30.81 6.00 9.03
N MET A 4 -31.06 5.20 10.07
CA MET A 4 -30.03 4.45 10.78
C MET A 4 -29.35 3.44 9.87
N ALA A 5 -30.12 2.71 9.05
CA ALA A 5 -29.57 1.72 8.12
C ALA A 5 -28.70 2.39 7.04
N LYS A 6 -29.12 3.55 6.54
CA LYS A 6 -28.33 4.31 5.56
C LYS A 6 -27.00 4.79 6.14
N THR A 7 -27.01 5.28 7.37
CA THR A 7 -25.82 5.73 8.07
C THR A 7 -24.86 4.58 8.32
N PHE A 8 -25.38 3.41 8.71
CA PHE A 8 -24.58 2.22 8.97
C PHE A 8 -23.89 1.73 7.68
N GLU A 9 -24.62 1.67 6.57
CA GLU A 9 -24.06 1.26 5.27
C GLU A 9 -22.97 2.22 4.79
N LYS A 10 -23.17 3.51 4.97
CA LYS A 10 -22.18 4.52 4.60
C LYS A 10 -20.90 4.35 5.43
N HIS A 11 -21.05 4.12 6.73
CA HIS A 11 -19.91 3.89 7.63
C HIS A 11 -19.11 2.64 7.24
N LYS A 12 -19.82 1.54 6.95
CA LYS A 12 -19.20 0.29 6.49
C LYS A 12 -18.43 0.50 5.20
N LYS A 13 -18.98 1.24 4.25
CA LYS A 13 -18.33 1.53 2.97
C LYS A 13 -17.05 2.34 3.19
N ASN A 14 -17.06 3.33 4.09
CA ASN A 14 -15.89 4.13 4.38
C ASN A 14 -14.77 3.27 4.99
N ILE A 15 -15.08 2.35 5.89
CA ILE A 15 -14.11 1.43 6.48
C ILE A 15 -13.46 0.58 5.37
N LEU A 16 -14.25 0.02 4.47
CA LEU A 16 -13.74 -0.81 3.38
C LEU A 16 -12.83 -0.03 2.43
N LEU A 17 -13.12 1.25 2.18
CA LEU A 17 -12.29 2.10 1.33
C LEU A 17 -10.96 2.47 1.98
N GLU A 18 -10.88 2.45 3.31
CA GLU A 18 -9.65 2.74 4.02
C GLU A 18 -8.71 1.53 4.11
N ILE A 19 -9.19 0.32 3.82
CA ILE A 19 -8.38 -0.90 3.82
C ILE A 19 -7.62 -0.99 2.50
N ASN A 20 -6.29 -0.88 2.57
CA ASN A 20 -5.42 -0.97 1.41
C ASN A 20 -4.98 -2.41 1.22
N THR A 21 -5.57 -3.12 0.24
CA THR A 21 -5.21 -4.52 -0.02
C THR A 21 -4.30 -4.64 -1.24
N LEU A 22 -4.79 -4.38 -2.43
CA LEU A 22 -4.01 -4.45 -3.67
C LEU A 22 -4.25 -3.18 -4.47
N ALA A 23 -3.18 -2.54 -4.92
CA ALA A 23 -3.30 -1.29 -5.65
C ALA A 23 -2.13 -1.09 -6.61
N PRO A 24 -2.34 -0.29 -7.69
CA PRO A 24 -1.28 0.02 -8.63
C PRO A 24 -0.42 1.18 -8.13
N ALA A 25 0.86 1.15 -8.51
CA ALA A 25 1.79 2.23 -8.21
C ALA A 25 2.85 2.35 -9.31
N LYS A 26 3.42 3.55 -9.41
CA LYS A 26 4.56 3.83 -10.27
C LYS A 26 5.83 3.79 -9.42
N VAL A 27 6.87 3.13 -9.90
CA VAL A 27 8.16 3.09 -9.20
C VAL A 27 8.87 4.42 -9.36
N LEU A 28 9.17 5.08 -8.26
CA LEU A 28 9.92 6.34 -8.25
C LEU A 28 11.42 6.08 -8.17
N SER A 29 11.84 5.10 -7.39
CA SER A 29 13.24 4.70 -7.26
C SER A 29 13.31 3.26 -6.79
N TYR A 30 14.43 2.61 -7.05
CA TYR A 30 14.67 1.23 -6.61
C TYR A 30 16.12 1.08 -6.19
N ASN A 31 16.33 0.51 -5.00
CA ASN A 31 17.65 0.23 -4.48
C ASN A 31 17.97 -1.27 -4.61
N PRO A 32 18.84 -1.68 -5.54
CA PRO A 32 19.16 -3.09 -5.73
C PRO A 32 19.94 -3.71 -4.58
N ASN A 33 20.55 -2.91 -3.72
CA ASN A 33 21.30 -3.43 -2.57
C ASN A 33 20.37 -3.85 -1.43
N THR A 34 19.27 -3.12 -1.24
CA THR A 34 18.30 -3.40 -0.17
C THR A 34 17.05 -4.09 -0.67
N HIS A 35 16.86 -4.15 -2.00
CA HIS A 35 15.64 -4.65 -2.66
C HIS A 35 14.38 -3.92 -2.17
N ARG A 36 14.49 -2.59 -2.04
CA ARG A 36 13.39 -1.72 -1.62
C ARG A 36 13.16 -0.64 -2.66
N ALA A 37 11.91 -0.24 -2.81
CA ALA A 37 11.49 0.75 -3.81
C ALA A 37 10.65 1.83 -3.18
N ASP A 38 10.75 3.03 -3.75
CA ASP A 38 9.82 4.13 -3.44
C ASP A 38 8.74 4.14 -4.52
N LEU A 39 7.49 4.25 -4.09
CA LEU A 39 6.33 4.08 -4.95
C LEU A 39 5.43 5.31 -4.91
N GLN A 40 4.84 5.66 -6.05
CA GLN A 40 3.76 6.63 -6.09
C GLN A 40 2.45 5.88 -6.34
N PRO A 41 1.55 5.78 -5.32
CA PRO A 41 0.25 5.17 -5.55
C PRO A 41 -0.53 5.90 -6.66
N LEU A 42 -1.22 5.14 -7.50
CA LEU A 42 -1.92 5.69 -8.66
C LEU A 42 -3.41 5.90 -8.43
N PHE A 43 -4.00 5.27 -7.41
CA PHE A 43 -5.37 5.58 -7.04
C PHE A 43 -5.42 6.95 -6.38
N LEU A 44 -6.32 7.79 -6.87
CA LEU A 44 -6.58 9.07 -6.25
C LEU A 44 -7.47 8.90 -5.02
N MET A 45 -7.28 9.77 -4.05
CA MET A 45 -8.13 9.84 -2.87
C MET A 45 -9.05 11.04 -2.97
N ALA A 46 -10.19 10.98 -2.29
CA ALA A 46 -11.12 12.11 -2.19
C ALA A 46 -11.35 12.43 -0.72
N ASP A 47 -11.36 13.72 -0.40
CA ASP A 47 -11.70 14.17 0.95
C ASP A 47 -13.23 14.25 1.12
N GLU A 48 -13.67 14.65 2.32
CA GLU A 48 -15.10 14.74 2.63
C GLU A 48 -15.83 15.76 1.77
N SER A 49 -15.13 16.77 1.25
CA SER A 49 -15.71 17.80 0.40
C SER A 49 -15.72 17.40 -1.07
N GLY A 50 -15.17 16.23 -1.42
CA GLY A 50 -15.10 15.75 -2.79
C GLY A 50 -13.87 16.21 -3.56
N VAL A 51 -12.94 16.90 -2.92
CA VAL A 51 -11.69 17.30 -3.56
C VAL A 51 -10.80 16.07 -3.74
N VAL A 52 -10.33 15.86 -4.98
CA VAL A 52 -9.52 14.69 -5.34
C VAL A 52 -8.05 15.08 -5.27
N TYR A 53 -7.24 14.19 -4.67
CA TYR A 53 -5.81 14.43 -4.50
C TYR A 53 -5.01 13.15 -4.67
N LYS A 54 -3.71 13.31 -4.97
CA LYS A 54 -2.79 12.18 -5.06
C LYS A 54 -2.38 11.72 -3.67
N GLN A 55 -2.21 10.42 -3.50
CA GLN A 55 -1.69 9.88 -2.25
C GLN A 55 -0.20 10.23 -2.10
N SER A 56 0.26 10.30 -0.86
CA SER A 56 1.68 10.49 -0.57
C SER A 56 2.50 9.30 -1.06
N PRO A 57 3.74 9.52 -1.50
CA PRO A 57 4.62 8.42 -1.88
C PRO A 57 4.85 7.45 -0.73
N ILE A 58 5.03 6.17 -1.08
CA ILE A 58 5.40 5.11 -0.15
C ILE A 58 6.90 4.92 -0.25
N ASN A 59 7.60 4.98 0.88
CA ASN A 59 9.05 4.85 0.90
C ASN A 59 9.49 3.48 1.40
N ASP A 60 10.56 2.96 0.80
CA ASP A 60 11.23 1.72 1.24
C ASP A 60 10.31 0.50 1.26
N ALA A 61 9.43 0.36 0.29
CA ALA A 61 8.60 -0.83 0.15
C ALA A 61 9.44 -2.02 -0.28
N PRO A 62 9.43 -3.15 0.47
CA PRO A 62 10.13 -4.36 0.06
C PRO A 62 9.62 -4.86 -1.30
N VAL A 63 10.54 -5.35 -2.13
CA VAL A 63 10.21 -5.92 -3.42
C VAL A 63 10.45 -7.42 -3.36
N LEU A 64 9.42 -8.22 -3.66
CA LEU A 64 9.54 -9.67 -3.61
C LEU A 64 10.55 -10.17 -4.66
N ARG A 65 11.21 -11.29 -4.36
CA ARG A 65 12.33 -11.79 -5.16
C ARG A 65 12.00 -11.93 -6.65
N HIS A 66 10.82 -12.42 -6.97
CA HIS A 66 10.44 -12.63 -8.38
C HIS A 66 10.25 -11.34 -9.18
N CYS A 67 10.19 -10.19 -8.49
CA CYS A 67 10.04 -8.88 -9.14
C CYS A 67 11.37 -8.13 -9.29
N GLN A 68 12.40 -8.55 -8.56
CA GLN A 68 13.64 -7.76 -8.41
C GLN A 68 14.40 -7.56 -9.73
N ASP A 69 14.32 -8.52 -10.64
CA ASP A 69 15.01 -8.41 -11.93
C ASP A 69 14.22 -7.56 -12.94
N ASP A 70 12.91 -7.44 -12.77
CA ASP A 70 12.03 -6.75 -13.71
C ASP A 70 11.69 -5.33 -13.30
N ILE A 71 11.90 -4.99 -12.04
CA ILE A 71 11.54 -3.67 -11.51
C ILE A 71 12.53 -2.60 -11.95
N ARG A 72 12.02 -1.46 -12.37
CA ARG A 72 12.83 -0.30 -12.74
C ARG A 72 12.04 0.97 -12.55
N VAL A 73 12.76 2.11 -12.52
CA VAL A 73 12.13 3.42 -12.34
C VAL A 73 11.12 3.66 -13.47
N GLY A 74 9.93 4.09 -13.07
CA GLY A 74 8.84 4.42 -14.00
C GLY A 74 7.94 3.26 -14.35
N CYS A 75 8.25 2.03 -13.93
CA CYS A 75 7.40 0.88 -14.27
C CYS A 75 6.14 0.84 -13.41
N LEU A 76 5.12 0.16 -13.93
CA LEU A 76 3.85 -0.05 -13.22
C LEU A 76 3.94 -1.35 -12.42
N VAL A 77 3.74 -1.22 -11.12
CA VAL A 77 3.74 -2.36 -10.19
C VAL A 77 2.44 -2.42 -9.42
N PHE A 78 2.17 -3.57 -8.84
CA PHE A 78 1.11 -3.74 -7.87
C PHE A 78 1.71 -3.99 -6.49
N TYR A 79 1.12 -3.39 -5.47
CA TYR A 79 1.56 -3.56 -4.09
C TYR A 79 0.39 -3.99 -3.22
N MET A 80 0.71 -4.68 -2.14
CA MET A 80 -0.23 -5.02 -1.08
C MET A 80 0.29 -4.47 0.23
N CYS A 81 -0.63 -4.13 1.14
CA CYS A 81 -0.24 -3.67 2.47
C CYS A 81 -0.30 -4.85 3.43
N ALA A 82 0.76 -4.99 4.25
CA ALA A 82 0.79 -6.02 5.27
C ALA A 82 -0.31 -5.77 6.30
N GLN A 83 -0.82 -6.85 6.88
CA GLN A 83 -1.87 -6.77 7.90
C GLN A 83 -1.42 -5.95 9.11
N ARG A 84 -0.17 -6.09 9.50
CA ARG A 84 0.41 -5.44 10.67
C ARG A 84 1.76 -4.82 10.28
N SER A 85 2.34 -4.06 11.19
CA SER A 85 3.60 -3.38 10.96
C SER A 85 4.73 -4.34 10.63
N LEU A 86 5.55 -3.98 9.62
CA LEU A 86 6.74 -4.71 9.21
C LEU A 86 8.03 -4.04 9.69
N ALA A 87 7.92 -3.04 10.57
CA ALA A 87 9.09 -2.24 10.99
C ALA A 87 10.18 -3.11 11.62
N ASP A 88 9.79 -4.16 12.35
CA ASP A 88 10.74 -5.05 13.04
C ASP A 88 10.99 -6.35 12.29
N LEU A 89 10.68 -6.39 10.99
CA LEU A 89 10.93 -7.57 10.17
C LEU A 89 12.43 -7.86 10.07
N ASN A 90 12.83 -9.04 10.52
CA ASN A 90 14.22 -9.48 10.50
C ASN A 90 14.31 -10.97 10.22
N GLY A 91 14.63 -11.32 8.96
CA GLY A 91 14.70 -12.70 8.52
C GLY A 91 13.41 -13.46 8.81
N THR A 92 13.53 -14.59 9.46
CA THR A 92 12.39 -15.45 9.84
C THR A 92 12.03 -15.36 11.30
N ASN A 93 12.54 -14.35 12.02
CA ASN A 93 12.24 -14.16 13.43
C ASN A 93 10.78 -13.71 13.62
N PHE A 94 10.21 -14.09 14.76
CA PHE A 94 8.87 -13.65 15.11
C PHE A 94 8.85 -12.13 15.31
N ILE A 95 7.72 -11.51 14.96
CA ILE A 95 7.53 -10.07 15.05
C ILE A 95 6.40 -9.78 16.02
N ASP A 96 6.65 -8.86 16.98
CA ASP A 96 5.59 -8.27 17.79
C ASP A 96 5.28 -6.88 17.21
N PRO A 97 4.21 -6.73 16.43
CA PRO A 97 3.90 -5.44 15.80
C PRO A 97 3.27 -4.50 16.82
N ASP A 98 4.04 -3.52 17.27
CA ASP A 98 3.60 -2.53 18.27
C ASP A 98 2.54 -1.57 17.74
N SER A 99 2.38 -1.48 16.43
CA SER A 99 1.42 -0.57 15.81
C SER A 99 0.01 -1.15 15.85
N GLU A 100 -0.98 -0.32 16.18
CA GLU A 100 -2.39 -0.67 16.11
C GLU A 100 -2.96 -0.52 14.70
N LYS A 101 -2.19 0.02 13.76
CA LYS A 101 -2.62 0.20 12.38
C LYS A 101 -2.61 -1.12 11.62
N PHE A 102 -3.65 -1.31 10.80
CA PHE A 102 -3.80 -2.47 9.93
C PHE A 102 -3.79 -2.00 8.48
N PHE A 103 -3.14 -2.75 7.59
CA PHE A 103 -3.13 -2.48 6.14
C PHE A 103 -2.69 -1.05 5.81
N SER A 104 -1.68 -0.55 6.51
CA SER A 104 -1.14 0.79 6.29
C SER A 104 -0.24 0.82 5.05
N ASP A 105 -0.29 1.92 4.28
CA ASP A 105 0.60 2.13 3.14
C ASP A 105 2.08 2.10 3.55
N ASN A 106 2.38 2.42 4.82
CA ASN A 106 3.75 2.35 5.32
C ASN A 106 4.29 0.92 5.38
N ASP A 107 3.42 -0.08 5.28
CA ASP A 107 3.76 -1.49 5.32
C ASP A 107 3.45 -2.16 3.98
N ALA A 108 3.61 -1.43 2.90
CA ALA A 108 3.37 -1.93 1.55
C ALA A 108 4.51 -2.84 1.08
N VAL A 109 4.16 -3.83 0.26
CA VAL A 109 5.09 -4.77 -0.36
C VAL A 109 4.77 -4.85 -1.84
N VAL A 110 5.78 -4.70 -2.70
CA VAL A 110 5.61 -4.87 -4.15
C VAL A 110 5.46 -6.36 -4.45
N VAL A 111 4.31 -6.74 -4.99
CA VAL A 111 3.99 -8.16 -5.24
C VAL A 111 4.02 -8.54 -6.72
N GLY A 112 4.08 -7.58 -7.62
CA GLY A 112 4.14 -7.87 -9.05
C GLY A 112 4.49 -6.65 -9.88
N VAL A 113 5.21 -6.89 -10.99
CA VAL A 113 5.47 -5.90 -12.02
C VAL A 113 4.53 -6.18 -13.17
N PHE A 114 3.70 -5.19 -13.55
CA PHE A 114 2.74 -5.37 -14.62
C PHE A 114 3.30 -4.91 -15.96
N ASP A 115 3.94 -3.75 -15.99
CA ASP A 115 4.48 -3.17 -17.21
C ASP A 115 5.74 -2.38 -16.86
N GLY A 116 6.78 -2.66 -17.57
CA GLY A 116 8.08 -2.03 -17.39
C GLY A 116 8.38 -0.97 -18.45
#